data_0e4f948874a92df2dbc372f0a9db9673
#
_entry.id   0e4f948874a92df2dbc372f0a9db9673
#
_cell.length_a   1.000
_cell.length_b   1.000
_cell.length_c   1.000
_cell.angle_alpha   90.00
_cell.angle_beta   90.00
_cell.angle_gamma   90.00
#
_symmetry.space_group_name_H-M   'P 1'
#
loop_
_entity.id
_entity.type
_entity.pdbx_description
1 polymer ?
#
loop_
_entity_poly.entity_id
_entity_poly.type
_entity_poly.pdbx_seq_one_letter_code
_entity_poly.pdbx_strand_id
1 'polypeptide(L)'
;MNIILLNLLQGSILGIFLIIVSPKNIFANLQVPEFKKTVCEITINNKENKKIYVEIADTEKKRSYGLMNREEIMIDNGMLFIWDKSEKRNFWMKNTLLNLDLFFINMKGIIVGIYRNAKALDQKNISSNEKVTFVLEMKAGELKSQVGDKLDCPIIKY
;
A
#
# COMPACT_ATOMS: atom_id res chain seq x y z
N MET A 1 -8.67 14.13 -28.40
CA MET A 1 -8.07 15.48 -28.61
C MET A 1 -9.17 16.50 -28.40
N ASN A 2 -9.29 17.05 -27.18
CA ASN A 2 -10.33 18.01 -26.84
C ASN A 2 -9.82 19.43 -27.10
N ILE A 3 -10.48 20.14 -27.99
CA ILE A 3 -10.18 21.51 -28.35
C ILE A 3 -11.11 22.41 -27.52
N ILE A 4 -10.55 23.28 -26.69
CA ILE A 4 -11.30 24.32 -25.97
C ILE A 4 -11.11 25.62 -26.73
N LEU A 5 -12.19 26.17 -27.29
CA LEU A 5 -12.23 27.47 -27.92
C LEU A 5 -12.52 28.55 -26.85
N LEU A 6 -11.60 29.48 -26.64
CA LEU A 6 -11.84 30.67 -25.82
C LEU A 6 -11.99 31.90 -26.73
N ASN A 7 -13.21 32.45 -26.78
CA ASN A 7 -13.47 33.72 -27.49
C ASN A 7 -13.17 34.92 -26.59
N LEU A 8 -12.20 35.75 -26.98
CA LEU A 8 -11.98 37.09 -26.42
C LEU A 8 -12.45 38.14 -27.42
N LEU A 9 -13.49 38.89 -27.07
CA LEU A 9 -14.00 40.04 -27.76
C LEU A 9 -13.20 41.30 -27.33
N GLN A 10 -12.37 41.86 -28.20
CA GLN A 10 -12.33 43.29 -28.58
C GLN A 10 -11.08 43.56 -29.44
N GLY A 11 -11.33 44.00 -30.67
CA GLY A 11 -10.46 44.88 -31.45
C GLY A 11 -9.25 44.26 -32.12
N SER A 12 -9.40 44.01 -33.45
CA SER A 12 -8.34 43.85 -34.46
C SER A 12 -7.30 42.71 -34.24
N ILE A 13 -7.34 41.78 -35.21
CA ILE A 13 -6.45 40.65 -35.44
C ILE A 13 -6.75 39.43 -34.57
N LEU A 14 -7.57 38.55 -35.15
CA LEU A 14 -7.88 37.24 -34.60
C LEU A 14 -6.63 36.35 -34.62
N GLY A 15 -5.84 36.37 -33.56
CA GLY A 15 -4.81 35.35 -33.31
C GLY A 15 -5.44 34.18 -32.55
N ILE A 16 -5.76 33.10 -33.27
CA ILE A 16 -6.16 31.86 -32.61
C ILE A 16 -4.92 31.25 -31.95
N PHE A 17 -4.80 31.46 -30.63
CA PHE A 17 -3.77 30.76 -29.84
C PHE A 17 -4.26 29.33 -29.58
N LEU A 18 -3.75 28.39 -30.37
CA LEU A 18 -3.98 26.95 -30.14
C LEU A 18 -3.09 26.52 -28.98
N ILE A 19 -3.65 26.44 -27.77
CA ILE A 19 -2.93 25.83 -26.64
C ILE A 19 -3.00 24.32 -26.83
N ILE A 20 -1.93 23.75 -27.38
CA ILE A 20 -1.74 22.31 -27.42
C ILE A 20 -1.33 21.87 -26.02
N VAL A 21 -2.30 21.44 -25.21
CA VAL A 21 -2.01 20.78 -23.93
C VAL A 21 -1.43 19.41 -24.25
N SER A 22 -0.15 19.26 -24.05
CA SER A 22 0.52 17.99 -24.25
C SER A 22 -0.10 16.92 -23.33
N PRO A 23 -0.45 15.74 -23.83
CA PRO A 23 -1.04 14.66 -23.01
C PRO A 23 -0.10 14.18 -21.87
N LYS A 24 1.17 14.51 -21.92
CA LYS A 24 2.16 14.21 -20.86
C LYS A 24 1.80 14.85 -19.50
N ASN A 25 1.06 15.96 -19.48
CA ASN A 25 0.69 16.62 -18.22
C ASN A 25 -0.56 16.04 -17.55
N ILE A 26 -1.35 15.23 -18.25
CA ILE A 26 -2.57 14.61 -17.69
C ILE A 26 -2.25 13.35 -16.90
N PHE A 27 -1.14 12.65 -17.22
CA PHE A 27 -0.70 11.43 -16.56
C PHE A 27 0.27 11.64 -15.39
N ALA A 28 0.70 12.88 -15.13
CA ALA A 28 1.68 13.19 -14.07
C ALA A 28 1.19 12.86 -12.64
N ASN A 29 -0.10 12.60 -12.45
CA ASN A 29 -0.70 12.32 -11.14
C ASN A 29 -0.93 10.83 -10.84
N LEU A 30 -0.57 9.91 -11.76
CA LEU A 30 -0.75 8.46 -11.61
C LEU A 30 0.57 7.70 -11.45
N GLN A 31 1.62 8.39 -11.00
CA GLN A 31 2.92 7.73 -10.86
C GLN A 31 2.89 6.74 -9.69
N VAL A 32 2.88 5.45 -10.02
CA VAL A 32 3.05 4.36 -9.04
C VAL A 32 4.35 4.62 -8.27
N PRO A 33 4.32 4.65 -6.92
CA PRO A 33 5.53 4.81 -6.14
C PRO A 33 6.50 3.65 -6.38
N GLU A 34 7.79 3.94 -6.39
CA GLU A 34 8.81 2.90 -6.38
C GLU A 34 8.96 2.34 -4.96
N PHE A 35 8.86 1.01 -4.83
CA PHE A 35 8.98 0.31 -3.55
C PHE A 35 10.32 -0.42 -3.48
N LYS A 36 11.07 -0.17 -2.40
CA LYS A 36 12.20 -1.01 -2.04
C LYS A 36 11.70 -2.40 -1.66
N LYS A 37 12.50 -3.44 -1.95
CA LYS A 37 12.18 -4.82 -1.61
C LYS A 37 13.18 -5.36 -0.60
N THR A 38 12.72 -6.22 0.29
CA THR A 38 13.56 -6.94 1.23
C THR A 38 12.98 -8.33 1.51
N VAL A 39 13.78 -9.18 2.12
CA VAL A 39 13.35 -10.49 2.60
C VAL A 39 13.21 -10.39 4.11
N CYS A 40 12.06 -10.81 4.62
CA CYS A 40 11.81 -10.95 6.04
C CYS A 40 11.61 -12.43 6.38
N GLU A 41 11.71 -12.77 7.63
CA GLU A 41 11.44 -14.10 8.14
C GLU A 41 10.33 -14.03 9.19
N ILE A 42 9.36 -14.91 9.09
CA ILE A 42 8.31 -15.02 10.09
C ILE A 42 8.44 -16.34 10.84
N THR A 43 8.53 -16.27 12.16
CA THR A 43 8.55 -17.44 13.05
C THR A 43 7.12 -17.77 13.46
N ILE A 44 6.61 -18.89 12.99
CA ILE A 44 5.25 -19.39 13.22
C ILE A 44 5.27 -20.39 14.37
N ASN A 45 4.41 -20.22 15.35
CA ASN A 45 4.27 -21.14 16.51
C ASN A 45 5.59 -21.41 17.25
N ASN A 46 6.57 -20.49 17.20
CA ASN A 46 7.92 -20.64 17.75
C ASN A 46 8.69 -21.87 17.21
N LYS A 47 8.34 -22.39 16.05
CA LYS A 47 8.91 -23.63 15.50
C LYS A 47 9.29 -23.53 14.03
N GLU A 48 8.48 -22.90 13.21
CA GLU A 48 8.67 -22.86 11.77
C GLU A 48 9.09 -21.45 11.36
N ASN A 49 10.17 -21.35 10.58
CA ASN A 49 10.60 -20.09 9.97
C ASN A 49 10.24 -20.10 8.49
N LYS A 50 9.48 -19.09 8.09
CA LYS A 50 9.06 -18.89 6.71
C LYS A 50 9.62 -17.57 6.18
N LYS A 51 10.32 -17.62 5.04
CA LYS A 51 10.77 -16.42 4.32
C LYS A 51 9.63 -15.81 3.54
N ILE A 52 9.52 -14.50 3.61
CA ILE A 52 8.58 -13.70 2.82
C ILE A 52 9.30 -12.54 2.15
N TYR A 53 8.86 -12.18 0.95
CA TYR A 53 9.43 -11.11 0.15
C TYR A 53 8.50 -9.91 0.23
N VAL A 54 8.96 -8.80 0.79
CA VAL A 54 8.09 -7.66 1.01
C VAL A 54 8.57 -6.41 0.29
N GLU A 55 7.61 -5.68 -0.24
CA GLU A 55 7.78 -4.30 -0.67
C GLU A 55 7.57 -3.37 0.52
N ILE A 56 8.34 -2.29 0.60
CA ILE A 56 8.38 -1.41 1.76
C ILE A 56 7.59 -0.14 1.50
N ALA A 57 6.55 0.07 2.30
CA ALA A 57 5.75 1.29 2.32
C ALA A 57 6.12 2.14 3.56
N ASP A 58 7.21 2.92 3.45
CA ASP A 58 7.83 3.70 4.52
C ASP A 58 7.52 5.21 4.45
N THR A 59 6.89 5.69 3.38
CA THR A 59 6.46 7.09 3.22
C THR A 59 4.95 7.20 3.15
N GLU A 60 4.39 8.38 3.44
CA GLU A 60 2.94 8.62 3.36
C GLU A 60 2.40 8.29 1.95
N LYS A 61 3.09 8.73 0.90
CA LYS A 61 2.71 8.43 -0.49
C LYS A 61 2.66 6.92 -0.76
N LYS A 62 3.66 6.16 -0.29
CA LYS A 62 3.73 4.70 -0.47
C LYS A 62 2.64 3.99 0.34
N ARG A 63 2.44 4.38 1.62
CA ARG A 63 1.39 3.81 2.46
C ARG A 63 0.00 4.09 1.92
N SER A 64 -0.24 5.31 1.42
CA SER A 64 -1.53 5.67 0.81
C SER A 64 -1.81 4.91 -0.48
N TYR A 65 -0.77 4.56 -1.23
CA TYR A 65 -0.91 3.77 -2.46
C TYR A 65 -1.08 2.27 -2.16
N GLY A 66 -0.26 1.72 -1.26
CA GLY A 66 -0.32 0.30 -0.88
C GLY A 66 -0.29 -0.65 -2.07
N LEU A 67 -1.16 -1.66 -2.03
CA LEU A 67 -1.34 -2.68 -3.05
C LEU A 67 -2.43 -2.33 -4.10
N MET A 68 -2.81 -1.06 -4.22
CA MET A 68 -3.83 -0.61 -5.17
C MET A 68 -3.48 -1.00 -6.62
N ASN A 69 -4.53 -1.31 -7.38
CA ASN A 69 -4.50 -1.61 -8.83
C ASN A 69 -3.64 -2.83 -9.22
N ARG A 70 -3.28 -3.69 -8.25
CA ARG A 70 -2.58 -4.94 -8.54
C ARG A 70 -3.59 -6.05 -8.79
N GLU A 71 -3.40 -6.78 -9.89
CA GLU A 71 -4.25 -7.92 -10.27
C GLU A 71 -3.76 -9.22 -9.62
N GLU A 72 -2.47 -9.27 -9.24
CA GLU A 72 -1.86 -10.44 -8.60
C GLU A 72 -0.76 -10.07 -7.61
N ILE A 73 -0.50 -10.95 -6.67
CA ILE A 73 0.66 -10.97 -5.78
C ILE A 73 1.23 -12.38 -5.83
N MET A 74 2.53 -12.51 -6.12
CA MET A 74 3.19 -13.81 -6.13
C MET A 74 3.17 -14.47 -4.75
N ILE A 75 3.27 -15.80 -4.74
CA ILE A 75 3.36 -16.58 -3.50
C ILE A 75 4.50 -16.07 -2.62
N ASP A 76 4.28 -16.03 -1.31
CA ASP A 76 5.21 -15.53 -0.30
C ASP A 76 5.62 -14.06 -0.46
N ASN A 77 4.86 -13.30 -1.27
CA ASN A 77 5.08 -11.86 -1.43
C ASN A 77 4.00 -11.05 -0.71
N GLY A 78 4.38 -9.83 -0.30
CA GLY A 78 3.48 -8.91 0.38
C GLY A 78 4.02 -7.48 0.41
N MET A 79 3.37 -6.64 1.23
CA MET A 79 3.81 -5.29 1.49
C MET A 79 3.90 -5.04 2.98
N LEU A 80 5.04 -4.50 3.42
CA LEU A 80 5.27 -4.12 4.81
C LEU A 80 5.19 -2.59 4.93
N PHE A 81 4.15 -2.14 5.63
CA PHE A 81 3.94 -0.75 5.99
C PHE A 81 4.71 -0.45 7.27
N ILE A 82 5.44 0.68 7.28
CA ILE A 82 6.33 1.06 8.37
C ILE A 82 6.02 2.49 8.80
N TRP A 83 5.95 2.72 10.11
CA TRP A 83 5.83 4.04 10.72
C TRP A 83 6.89 4.23 11.80
N ASP A 84 7.28 5.49 12.04
CA ASP A 84 8.24 5.85 13.08
C ASP A 84 7.63 5.78 14.49
N LYS A 85 6.29 5.90 14.59
CA LYS A 85 5.57 5.91 15.87
C LYS A 85 4.53 4.80 15.93
N SER A 86 4.45 4.16 17.09
CA SER A 86 3.42 3.15 17.39
C SER A 86 2.09 3.83 17.69
N GLU A 87 1.10 3.63 16.82
CA GLU A 87 -0.24 4.20 16.93
C GLU A 87 -1.29 3.21 16.40
N LYS A 88 -2.57 3.44 16.70
CA LYS A 88 -3.65 2.72 16.03
C LYS A 88 -3.66 3.07 14.55
N ARG A 89 -3.78 2.06 13.69
CA ARG A 89 -3.77 2.23 12.24
C ARG A 89 -5.11 1.81 11.65
N ASN A 90 -5.50 2.53 10.62
CA ASN A 90 -6.73 2.28 9.88
C ASN A 90 -6.38 2.00 8.42
N PHE A 91 -7.03 0.98 7.88
CA PHE A 91 -6.89 0.53 6.50
C PHE A 91 -8.25 0.44 5.81
N TRP A 92 -8.23 0.38 4.52
CA TRP A 92 -9.35 0.13 3.64
C TRP A 92 -8.87 -0.63 2.40
N MET A 93 -9.80 -1.21 1.66
CA MET A 93 -9.47 -1.93 0.42
C MET A 93 -9.82 -1.11 -0.84
N LYS A 94 -9.84 0.24 -0.72
CA LYS A 94 -10.10 1.12 -1.87
C LYS A 94 -9.09 0.85 -2.99
N ASN A 95 -9.58 0.63 -4.22
CA ASN A 95 -8.78 0.33 -5.41
C ASN A 95 -7.88 -0.92 -5.27
N THR A 96 -8.07 -1.76 -4.26
CA THR A 96 -7.33 -3.02 -4.07
C THR A 96 -8.15 -4.16 -4.64
N LEU A 97 -7.64 -4.80 -5.71
CA LEU A 97 -8.39 -5.79 -6.51
C LEU A 97 -8.30 -7.22 -5.94
N LEU A 98 -7.51 -7.42 -4.90
CA LEU A 98 -7.22 -8.70 -4.28
C LEU A 98 -7.79 -8.76 -2.86
N ASN A 99 -8.23 -9.93 -2.43
CA ASN A 99 -8.50 -10.15 -1.01
C ASN A 99 -7.17 -10.29 -0.26
N LEU A 100 -7.05 -9.60 0.88
CA LEU A 100 -5.83 -9.55 1.67
C LEU A 100 -6.05 -10.02 3.11
N ASP A 101 -4.99 -10.56 3.71
CA ASP A 101 -4.84 -10.67 5.15
C ASP A 101 -3.94 -9.52 5.64
N LEU A 102 -4.34 -8.84 6.71
CA LEU A 102 -3.57 -7.78 7.35
C LEU A 102 -3.08 -8.28 8.72
N PHE A 103 -1.76 -8.23 8.92
CA PHE A 103 -1.12 -8.62 10.18
C PHE A 103 -0.62 -7.35 10.86
N PHE A 104 -1.20 -7.02 11.99
CA PHE A 104 -0.86 -5.85 12.80
C PHE A 104 0.27 -6.21 13.76
N ILE A 105 1.39 -5.47 13.68
CA ILE A 105 2.66 -5.87 14.29
C ILE A 105 3.18 -4.72 15.17
N ASN A 106 3.56 -5.03 16.39
CA ASN A 106 4.12 -4.06 17.33
C ASN A 106 5.61 -3.77 17.03
N MET A 107 6.21 -2.83 17.78
CA MET A 107 7.61 -2.45 17.61
C MET A 107 8.63 -3.57 17.87
N LYS A 108 8.23 -4.66 18.55
CA LYS A 108 9.08 -5.83 18.80
C LYS A 108 8.95 -6.91 17.69
N GLY A 109 8.23 -6.61 16.60
CA GLY A 109 7.98 -7.56 15.52
C GLY A 109 6.90 -8.60 15.83
N ILE A 110 6.20 -8.48 16.98
CA ILE A 110 5.18 -9.45 17.37
C ILE A 110 3.83 -9.09 16.72
N ILE A 111 3.17 -10.06 16.11
CA ILE A 111 1.80 -9.92 15.61
C ILE A 111 0.87 -9.79 16.82
N VAL A 112 0.17 -8.66 16.91
CA VAL A 112 -0.78 -8.35 18.00
C VAL A 112 -2.23 -8.38 17.54
N GLY A 113 -2.46 -8.48 16.24
CA GLY A 113 -3.80 -8.58 15.66
C GLY A 113 -3.73 -9.04 14.21
N ILE A 114 -4.81 -9.65 13.75
CA ILE A 114 -4.93 -10.11 12.36
C ILE A 114 -6.33 -9.81 11.86
N TYR A 115 -6.45 -9.22 10.69
CA TYR A 115 -7.70 -9.14 9.96
C TYR A 115 -7.61 -10.05 8.74
N ARG A 116 -8.44 -11.09 8.73
CA ARG A 116 -8.43 -12.09 7.66
C ARG A 116 -9.40 -11.75 6.56
N ASN A 117 -8.97 -12.01 5.32
CA ASN A 117 -9.80 -11.99 4.13
C ASN A 117 -10.53 -10.65 3.94
N ALA A 118 -9.80 -9.53 4.10
CA ALA A 118 -10.27 -8.22 3.73
C ALA A 118 -10.69 -8.25 2.26
N LYS A 119 -11.96 -7.92 2.00
CA LYS A 119 -12.54 -8.08 0.67
C LYS A 119 -12.06 -7.00 -0.28
N ALA A 120 -11.71 -7.40 -1.48
CA ALA A 120 -11.37 -6.49 -2.57
C ALA A 120 -12.42 -5.37 -2.70
N LEU A 121 -11.94 -4.13 -2.90
CA LEU A 121 -12.74 -2.92 -3.12
C LEU A 121 -13.63 -2.49 -1.93
N ASP A 122 -13.62 -3.20 -0.80
CA ASP A 122 -14.37 -2.80 0.39
C ASP A 122 -13.74 -1.55 1.02
N GLN A 123 -14.55 -0.52 1.25
CA GLN A 123 -14.09 0.74 1.83
C GLN A 123 -14.39 0.85 3.34
N LYS A 124 -14.88 -0.23 3.95
CA LYS A 124 -15.05 -0.28 5.40
C LYS A 124 -13.69 -0.14 6.10
N ASN A 125 -13.72 0.58 7.22
CA ASN A 125 -12.54 0.78 8.03
C ASN A 125 -12.10 -0.53 8.70
N ILE A 126 -10.82 -0.87 8.54
CA ILE A 126 -10.15 -1.99 9.20
C ILE A 126 -9.17 -1.38 10.21
N SER A 127 -9.49 -1.47 11.50
CA SER A 127 -8.65 -0.91 12.57
C SER A 127 -7.70 -1.97 13.15
N SER A 128 -6.49 -1.53 13.53
CA SER A 128 -5.54 -2.39 14.25
C SER A 128 -5.98 -2.74 15.68
N ASN A 129 -6.98 -2.04 16.23
CA ASN A 129 -7.39 -2.11 17.64
C ASN A 129 -6.27 -1.76 18.64
N GLU A 130 -5.08 -2.28 18.45
CA GLU A 130 -3.86 -2.02 19.22
C GLU A 130 -2.96 -0.98 18.53
N LYS A 131 -2.03 -0.39 19.29
CA LYS A 131 -0.97 0.46 18.74
C LYS A 131 0.08 -0.41 18.05
N VAL A 132 0.35 -0.13 16.79
CA VAL A 132 1.29 -0.90 15.96
C VAL A 132 2.28 0.01 15.25
N THR A 133 3.46 -0.52 14.97
CA THR A 133 4.52 0.15 14.22
C THR A 133 4.60 -0.36 12.79
N PHE A 134 4.13 -1.60 12.57
CA PHE A 134 4.16 -2.24 11.25
C PHE A 134 2.82 -2.88 10.95
N VAL A 135 2.50 -2.97 9.64
CA VAL A 135 1.40 -3.80 9.13
C VAL A 135 1.93 -4.56 7.92
N LEU A 136 1.75 -5.86 7.91
CA LEU A 136 2.07 -6.71 6.77
C LEU A 136 0.77 -7.06 6.05
N GLU A 137 0.69 -6.75 4.77
CA GLU A 137 -0.37 -7.20 3.88
C GLU A 137 0.12 -8.34 2.99
N MET A 138 -0.63 -9.42 2.93
CA MET A 138 -0.38 -10.57 2.05
C MET A 138 -1.70 -11.05 1.42
N LYS A 139 -1.60 -11.81 0.35
CA LYS A 139 -2.79 -12.44 -0.26
C LYS A 139 -3.53 -13.29 0.78
N ALA A 140 -4.85 -13.17 0.79
CA ALA A 140 -5.67 -13.83 1.80
C ALA A 140 -5.47 -15.35 1.81
N GLY A 141 -5.28 -15.89 3.01
CA GLY A 141 -5.13 -17.32 3.27
C GLY A 141 -3.74 -17.91 2.99
N GLU A 142 -2.79 -17.11 2.48
CA GLU A 142 -1.46 -17.60 2.12
C GLU A 142 -0.53 -17.80 3.32
N LEU A 143 -0.56 -16.86 4.28
CA LEU A 143 0.27 -16.92 5.47
C LEU A 143 -0.54 -17.46 6.67
N LYS A 144 -0.17 -18.66 7.16
CA LYS A 144 -0.83 -19.35 8.28
C LYS A 144 -0.30 -18.90 9.65
N SER A 145 0.00 -17.63 9.80
CA SER A 145 0.48 -17.07 11.06
C SER A 145 -0.66 -16.71 12.00
N GLN A 146 -0.35 -16.59 13.29
CA GLN A 146 -1.29 -16.25 14.36
C GLN A 146 -0.78 -15.11 15.23
N VAL A 147 -1.64 -14.57 16.10
CA VAL A 147 -1.23 -13.59 17.11
C VAL A 147 -0.20 -14.24 18.04
N GLY A 148 0.88 -13.51 18.31
CA GLY A 148 2.04 -14.00 19.06
C GLY A 148 3.22 -14.44 18.18
N ASP A 149 3.00 -14.74 16.90
CA ASP A 149 4.10 -15.02 15.96
C ASP A 149 4.96 -13.77 15.72
N LYS A 150 6.20 -13.98 15.30
CA LYS A 150 7.19 -12.91 15.19
C LYS A 150 7.65 -12.73 13.74
N LEU A 151 7.57 -11.49 13.27
CA LEU A 151 8.21 -11.04 12.04
C LEU A 151 9.59 -10.48 12.38
N ASP A 152 10.62 -10.95 11.69
CA ASP A 152 11.97 -10.43 11.70
C ASP A 152 12.34 -9.90 10.32
N CYS A 153 12.79 -8.66 10.27
CA CYS A 153 13.12 -7.98 9.03
C CYS A 153 14.39 -7.16 9.21
N PRO A 154 15.35 -7.18 8.27
CA PRO A 154 16.60 -6.42 8.39
C PRO A 154 16.42 -4.90 8.58
N ILE A 155 15.25 -4.39 8.18
CA ILE A 155 14.93 -2.95 8.29
C ILE A 155 14.23 -2.59 9.61
N ILE A 156 13.79 -3.59 10.40
CA ILE A 156 13.21 -3.39 11.73
C ILE A 156 14.39 -3.32 12.71
N LYS A 157 14.68 -2.12 13.19
CA LYS A 157 15.63 -1.92 14.29
C LYS A 157 14.86 -1.98 15.59
N TYR A 158 15.16 -2.99 16.41
CA TYR A 158 14.58 -3.18 17.73
C TYR A 158 15.25 -2.27 18.75
#